data_bf96a9850dab90a80feeb26f42c1498d
#
_entry.id   bf96a9850dab90a80feeb26f42c1498d
#
_cell.length_a   1.000
_cell.length_b   1.000
_cell.length_c   1.000
_cell.angle_alpha   90.00
_cell.angle_beta   90.00
_cell.angle_gamma   90.00
#
_symmetry.space_group_name_H-M   'P 1'
#
loop_
_entity.id
_entity.type
_entity.pdbx_description
1 polymer ?
#
loop_
_entity_poly.entity_id
_entity_poly.type
_entity_poly.pdbx_seq_one_letter_code
_entity_poly.pdbx_strand_id
1 'polypeptide(L)'
;KGGNYLLNVGPMANGEIPQASIERLKDVGEWMNVNSSSIYGTTASPFVRLTWGRATMKEYTNATELYLHVFDWPENGLLKVDGLRSEVSGAYFLADFQQQIQVNKTQEGIVLELPDKPLDEIDTVIVLKIIGKLDVERILPRQDGEGVLVLAMDDVHIHNPGYGGRLELRQDDNSAFFLDGWTDFQSRVDWLVRIDKPGTFDVYAEVAAEEPAGLMLMAN
;
A
#
# COMPACT_ATOMS: atom_id res chain seq x y z
N LYS A 1 -4.12 4.60 -7.28
CA LYS A 1 -5.08 3.74 -7.98
C LYS A 1 -5.79 4.45 -9.16
N GLY A 2 -5.51 5.74 -9.44
CA GLY A 2 -6.01 6.44 -10.63
C GLY A 2 -7.52 6.68 -10.61
N GLY A 3 -8.06 7.24 -9.54
CA GLY A 3 -9.46 7.60 -9.41
C GLY A 3 -9.64 8.99 -8.80
N ASN A 4 -10.86 9.48 -8.80
CA ASN A 4 -11.23 10.70 -8.11
C ASN A 4 -11.73 10.38 -6.69
N TYR A 5 -11.39 11.22 -5.74
CA TYR A 5 -11.92 11.18 -4.39
C TYR A 5 -12.95 12.29 -4.21
N LEU A 6 -14.18 11.92 -3.89
CA LEU A 6 -15.25 12.84 -3.55
C LEU A 6 -15.55 12.69 -2.06
N LEU A 7 -15.16 13.70 -1.28
CA LEU A 7 -15.49 13.77 0.14
C LEU A 7 -16.82 14.54 0.30
N ASN A 8 -17.85 13.83 0.74
CA ASN A 8 -19.13 14.44 1.03
C ASN A 8 -19.19 14.96 2.47
N VAL A 9 -19.83 16.10 2.66
CA VAL A 9 -20.08 16.70 3.97
C VAL A 9 -21.59 16.90 4.11
N GLY A 10 -22.23 16.19 5.06
CA GLY A 10 -23.65 16.27 5.34
C GLY A 10 -23.97 17.45 6.25
N PRO A 11 -24.77 18.45 5.83
CA PRO A 11 -25.23 19.51 6.72
C PRO A 11 -26.26 19.00 7.73
N MET A 12 -26.33 19.66 8.89
CA MET A 12 -27.40 19.46 9.89
C MET A 12 -28.74 20.03 9.38
N ALA A 13 -29.82 19.74 10.09
CA ALA A 13 -31.16 20.20 9.71
C ALA A 13 -31.31 21.74 9.64
N ASN A 14 -30.46 22.47 10.34
CA ASN A 14 -30.38 23.94 10.30
C ASN A 14 -29.52 24.48 9.14
N GLY A 15 -28.94 23.59 8.31
CA GLY A 15 -28.07 23.93 7.18
C GLY A 15 -26.60 24.16 7.52
N GLU A 16 -26.21 24.07 8.79
CA GLU A 16 -24.81 24.22 9.21
C GLU A 16 -24.04 22.93 9.06
N ILE A 17 -22.73 23.03 8.82
CA ILE A 17 -21.81 21.89 8.82
C ILE A 17 -21.51 21.49 10.26
N PRO A 18 -21.58 20.20 10.63
CA PRO A 18 -21.20 19.74 11.97
C PRO A 18 -19.78 20.16 12.34
N GLN A 19 -19.59 20.63 13.57
CA GLN A 19 -18.32 21.15 14.07
C GLN A 19 -17.18 20.11 13.90
N ALA A 20 -17.44 18.84 14.20
CA ALA A 20 -16.46 17.75 14.01
C ALA A 20 -16.00 17.59 12.55
N SER A 21 -16.90 17.84 11.58
CA SER A 21 -16.54 17.83 10.16
C SER A 21 -15.67 19.02 9.77
N ILE A 22 -15.97 20.21 10.34
CA ILE A 22 -15.18 21.43 10.13
C ILE A 22 -13.76 21.21 10.66
N GLU A 23 -13.61 20.69 11.88
CA GLU A 23 -12.32 20.41 12.50
C GLU A 23 -11.51 19.41 11.64
N ARG A 24 -12.13 18.31 11.22
CA ARG A 24 -11.45 17.31 10.40
C ARG A 24 -11.01 17.86 9.03
N LEU A 25 -11.85 18.67 8.38
CA LEU A 25 -11.48 19.32 7.13
C LEU A 25 -10.37 20.35 7.30
N LYS A 26 -10.31 21.00 8.46
CA LYS A 26 -9.22 21.92 8.78
C LYS A 26 -7.90 21.17 8.96
N ASP A 27 -7.89 20.05 9.69
CA ASP A 27 -6.71 19.19 9.87
C ASP A 27 -6.18 18.72 8.52
N VAL A 28 -7.09 18.23 7.64
CA VAL A 28 -6.72 17.84 6.26
C VAL A 28 -6.18 19.02 5.48
N GLY A 29 -6.78 20.20 5.62
CA GLY A 29 -6.32 21.43 4.96
C GLY A 29 -4.92 21.85 5.42
N GLU A 30 -4.61 21.74 6.70
CA GLU A 30 -3.28 22.02 7.24
C GLU A 30 -2.23 21.04 6.69
N TRP A 31 -2.53 19.74 6.68
CA TRP A 31 -1.69 18.74 6.05
C TRP A 31 -1.46 19.03 4.55
N MET A 32 -2.53 19.37 3.81
CA MET A 32 -2.46 19.69 2.39
C MET A 32 -1.65 20.96 2.10
N ASN A 33 -1.61 21.94 3.00
CA ASN A 33 -0.77 23.13 2.82
C ASN A 33 0.72 22.79 2.73
N VAL A 34 1.15 21.71 3.37
CA VAL A 34 2.52 21.23 3.38
C VAL A 34 2.77 20.19 2.28
N ASN A 35 1.82 19.22 2.17
CA ASN A 35 2.05 18.00 1.41
C ASN A 35 1.32 17.93 0.05
N SER A 36 0.63 18.98 -0.37
CA SER A 36 -0.21 18.98 -1.58
C SER A 36 0.51 18.59 -2.87
N SER A 37 1.83 18.81 -2.95
CA SER A 37 2.61 18.41 -4.11
C SER A 37 2.70 16.87 -4.28
N SER A 38 2.51 16.10 -3.21
CA SER A 38 2.43 14.63 -3.28
C SER A 38 1.09 14.12 -3.79
N ILE A 39 0.08 14.99 -3.88
CA ILE A 39 -1.29 14.68 -4.30
C ILE A 39 -1.60 15.28 -5.66
N TYR A 40 -1.47 16.61 -5.79
CA TYR A 40 -1.86 17.30 -7.03
C TYR A 40 -0.85 17.09 -8.16
N GLY A 41 -1.38 16.74 -9.35
CA GLY A 41 -0.56 16.52 -10.54
C GLY A 41 0.30 15.26 -10.47
N THR A 42 0.00 14.35 -9.54
CA THR A 42 0.64 13.03 -9.45
C THR A 42 -0.16 11.98 -10.20
N THR A 43 0.49 10.87 -10.47
CA THR A 43 -0.09 9.63 -10.97
C THR A 43 0.14 8.50 -9.97
N ALA A 44 -0.58 7.38 -10.14
CA ALA A 44 -0.34 6.19 -9.35
C ALA A 44 1.07 5.64 -9.60
N SER A 45 1.76 5.24 -8.55
CA SER A 45 3.04 4.55 -8.69
C SER A 45 2.84 3.09 -9.14
N PRO A 46 3.85 2.46 -9.73
CA PRO A 46 3.78 1.06 -10.16
C PRO A 46 3.85 0.05 -9.01
N PHE A 47 4.06 0.49 -7.77
CA PHE A 47 3.99 -0.42 -6.62
C PHE A 47 2.58 -0.98 -6.47
N VAL A 48 2.47 -2.30 -6.49
CA VAL A 48 1.19 -2.98 -6.32
C VAL A 48 0.66 -2.74 -4.91
N ARG A 49 1.55 -2.86 -3.93
CA ARG A 49 1.27 -2.62 -2.52
C ARG A 49 2.55 -2.25 -1.78
N LEU A 50 2.38 -1.40 -0.78
CA LEU A 50 3.38 -1.07 0.22
C LEU A 50 2.71 -1.34 1.57
N THR A 51 3.30 -2.20 2.41
CA THR A 51 2.71 -2.63 3.69
C THR A 51 2.59 -1.46 4.67
N TRP A 52 3.53 -0.54 4.61
CA TRP A 52 3.64 0.63 5.49
C TRP A 52 2.92 1.88 4.95
N GLY A 53 2.30 1.84 3.78
CA GLY A 53 1.67 3.04 3.22
C GLY A 53 1.29 2.99 1.76
N ARG A 54 1.46 4.11 1.08
CA ARG A 54 1.11 4.29 -0.33
C ARG A 54 2.18 5.11 -1.03
N ALA A 55 2.14 5.11 -2.37
CA ALA A 55 3.03 5.98 -3.15
C ALA A 55 2.30 6.63 -4.33
N THR A 56 2.68 7.87 -4.61
CA THR A 56 2.31 8.61 -5.81
C THR A 56 3.59 9.06 -6.52
N MET A 57 3.50 9.44 -7.78
CA MET A 57 4.68 9.88 -8.52
C MET A 57 4.39 11.04 -9.48
N LYS A 58 5.43 11.80 -9.80
CA LYS A 58 5.48 12.76 -10.90
C LYS A 58 6.63 12.42 -11.82
N GLU A 59 6.33 12.24 -13.09
CA GLU A 59 7.33 12.04 -14.13
C GLU A 59 7.72 13.37 -14.79
N TYR A 60 9.03 13.57 -14.95
CA TYR A 60 9.64 14.63 -15.69
C TYR A 60 10.47 14.06 -16.84
N THR A 61 11.01 14.89 -17.72
CA THR A 61 11.75 14.42 -18.91
C THR A 61 12.90 13.45 -18.58
N ASN A 62 13.68 13.74 -17.52
CA ASN A 62 14.85 12.95 -17.15
C ASN A 62 14.88 12.58 -15.66
N ALA A 63 13.77 12.70 -14.98
CA ALA A 63 13.66 12.40 -13.56
C ALA A 63 12.25 11.95 -13.19
N THR A 64 12.10 11.30 -12.07
CA THR A 64 10.81 11.01 -11.44
C THR A 64 10.90 11.38 -9.96
N GLU A 65 9.90 12.06 -9.45
CA GLU A 65 9.70 12.22 -8.01
C GLU A 65 8.69 11.18 -7.55
N LEU A 66 9.14 10.34 -6.64
CA LEU A 66 8.31 9.33 -5.98
C LEU A 66 8.01 9.82 -4.57
N TYR A 67 6.72 9.97 -4.25
CA TYR A 67 6.24 10.38 -2.94
C TYR A 67 5.77 9.15 -2.18
N LEU A 68 6.42 8.85 -1.07
CA LEU A 68 6.07 7.76 -0.17
C LEU A 68 5.25 8.32 0.99
N HIS A 69 3.99 7.92 1.07
CA HIS A 69 3.07 8.23 2.15
C HIS A 69 3.20 7.14 3.22
N VAL A 70 3.85 7.47 4.33
CA VAL A 70 4.16 6.50 5.38
C VAL A 70 3.13 6.62 6.50
N PHE A 71 2.24 5.63 6.59
CA PHE A 71 1.20 5.53 7.60
C PHE A 71 1.65 4.71 8.81
N ASP A 72 2.43 3.64 8.55
CA ASP A 72 2.97 2.76 9.56
C ASP A 72 4.47 3.02 9.70
N TRP A 73 4.85 3.79 10.72
CA TRP A 73 6.24 4.16 10.93
C TRP A 73 7.05 2.98 11.47
N PRO A 74 8.23 2.65 10.86
CA PRO A 74 9.01 1.50 11.27
C PRO A 74 9.66 1.72 12.65
N GLU A 75 9.39 0.84 13.60
CA GLU A 75 9.93 0.90 14.98
C GLU A 75 11.47 0.86 15.04
N ASN A 76 12.08 0.21 14.05
CA ASN A 76 13.55 0.07 13.97
C ASN A 76 14.21 1.19 13.13
N GLY A 77 13.46 2.20 12.71
CA GLY A 77 13.95 3.30 11.89
C GLY A 77 14.35 2.90 10.45
N LEU A 78 14.02 1.70 9.99
CA LEU A 78 14.40 1.19 8.66
C LEU A 78 13.18 0.95 7.78
N LEU A 79 12.92 1.86 6.84
CA LEU A 79 11.83 1.72 5.88
C LEU A 79 12.32 1.00 4.62
N LYS A 80 11.78 -0.19 4.35
CA LYS A 80 12.09 -0.96 3.15
C LYS A 80 11.18 -0.52 2.00
N VAL A 81 11.77 -0.27 0.84
CA VAL A 81 11.07 -0.01 -0.42
C VAL A 81 11.46 -1.10 -1.41
N ASP A 82 10.82 -2.25 -1.22
CA ASP A 82 11.11 -3.44 -1.99
C ASP A 82 10.68 -3.29 -3.45
N GLY A 83 11.45 -3.87 -4.35
CA GLY A 83 11.21 -3.79 -5.80
C GLY A 83 11.78 -2.54 -6.47
N LEU A 84 12.16 -1.49 -5.76
CA LEU A 84 12.71 -0.29 -6.38
C LEU A 84 14.10 -0.56 -6.98
N ARG A 85 14.19 -0.55 -8.30
CA ARG A 85 15.42 -0.81 -9.07
C ARG A 85 16.10 0.46 -9.56
N SER A 86 15.34 1.54 -9.65
CA SER A 86 15.84 2.86 -10.10
C SER A 86 16.93 3.39 -9.20
N GLU A 87 17.79 4.20 -9.78
CA GLU A 87 18.79 4.96 -9.04
C GLU A 87 18.15 6.15 -8.33
N VAL A 88 18.33 6.22 -7.01
CA VAL A 88 17.87 7.31 -6.15
C VAL A 88 19.00 8.32 -5.99
N SER A 89 18.81 9.54 -6.46
CA SER A 89 19.77 10.63 -6.36
C SER A 89 19.64 11.46 -5.07
N GLY A 90 18.54 11.29 -4.33
CA GLY A 90 18.29 11.96 -3.06
C GLY A 90 16.97 11.55 -2.44
N ALA A 91 16.90 11.63 -1.13
CA ALA A 91 15.70 11.38 -0.33
C ALA A 91 15.58 12.44 0.78
N TYR A 92 14.37 12.95 1.01
CA TYR A 92 14.11 13.95 2.04
C TYR A 92 12.62 13.94 2.45
N PHE A 93 12.32 14.57 3.58
CA PHE A 93 10.93 14.77 3.99
C PHE A 93 10.30 15.94 3.22
N LEU A 94 9.09 15.74 2.70
CA LEU A 94 8.40 16.80 1.99
C LEU A 94 8.13 18.03 2.87
N ALA A 95 7.82 17.78 4.15
CA ALA A 95 7.60 18.83 5.14
C ALA A 95 8.90 19.53 5.61
N ASP A 96 10.06 18.90 5.43
CA ASP A 96 11.37 19.46 5.75
C ASP A 96 12.42 18.99 4.75
N PHE A 97 12.54 19.68 3.64
CA PHE A 97 13.48 19.36 2.56
C PHE A 97 14.96 19.50 2.96
N GLN A 98 15.26 20.11 4.10
CA GLN A 98 16.64 20.19 4.60
C GLN A 98 17.06 18.90 5.30
N GLN A 99 16.12 18.16 5.86
CA GLN A 99 16.37 16.87 6.48
C GLN A 99 16.48 15.78 5.41
N GLN A 100 17.73 15.51 5.01
CA GLN A 100 18.05 14.44 4.06
C GLN A 100 17.98 13.08 4.73
N ILE A 101 17.55 12.08 3.96
CA ILE A 101 17.39 10.70 4.40
C ILE A 101 18.46 9.85 3.72
N GLN A 102 19.15 9.01 4.50
CA GLN A 102 20.12 8.08 3.96
C GLN A 102 19.41 6.94 3.22
N VAL A 103 19.91 6.63 2.01
CA VAL A 103 19.37 5.59 1.14
C VAL A 103 20.42 4.50 0.98
N ASN A 104 20.07 3.29 1.38
CA ASN A 104 20.93 2.11 1.26
C ASN A 104 20.35 1.16 0.21
N LYS A 105 21.12 0.82 -0.82
CA LYS A 105 20.72 -0.13 -1.84
C LYS A 105 20.86 -1.57 -1.34
N THR A 106 19.84 -2.39 -1.61
CA THR A 106 19.82 -3.81 -1.26
C THR A 106 19.59 -4.68 -2.51
N GLN A 107 19.61 -6.00 -2.35
CA GLN A 107 19.25 -6.93 -3.44
C GLN A 107 17.75 -6.87 -3.78
N GLU A 108 16.90 -6.49 -2.83
CA GLU A 108 15.44 -6.48 -2.98
C GLU A 108 14.88 -5.10 -3.33
N GLY A 109 15.69 -4.04 -3.21
CA GLY A 109 15.28 -2.65 -3.46
C GLY A 109 16.17 -1.67 -2.73
N ILE A 110 15.59 -0.79 -1.91
CA ILE A 110 16.31 0.15 -1.06
C ILE A 110 15.79 0.10 0.38
N VAL A 111 16.61 0.58 1.29
CA VAL A 111 16.25 0.83 2.69
C VAL A 111 16.55 2.29 3.02
N LEU A 112 15.58 2.98 3.60
CA LEU A 112 15.72 4.35 4.09
C LEU A 112 15.99 4.34 5.60
N GLU A 113 16.97 5.11 6.05
CA GLU A 113 17.21 5.31 7.48
C GLU A 113 16.40 6.51 7.97
N LEU A 114 15.42 6.24 8.81
CA LEU A 114 14.48 7.23 9.31
C LEU A 114 14.77 7.56 10.79
N PRO A 115 14.39 8.75 11.26
CA PRO A 115 14.44 9.09 12.68
C PRO A 115 13.45 8.24 13.49
N ASP A 116 13.62 8.25 14.82
CA ASP A 116 12.77 7.47 15.74
C ASP A 116 11.30 7.83 15.68
N LYS A 117 10.97 9.05 15.24
CA LYS A 117 9.59 9.55 15.17
C LYS A 117 9.28 10.14 13.81
N PRO A 118 8.05 9.96 13.31
CA PRO A 118 7.57 10.63 12.11
C PRO A 118 7.45 12.14 12.31
N LEU A 119 7.45 12.91 11.21
CA LEU A 119 7.14 14.35 11.24
C LEU A 119 5.63 14.59 11.38
N ASP A 120 4.83 13.66 10.90
CA ASP A 120 3.38 13.62 11.05
C ASP A 120 2.97 12.19 11.41
N GLU A 121 2.18 12.03 12.48
CA GLU A 121 1.79 10.70 13.01
C GLU A 121 0.78 9.98 12.11
N ILE A 122 0.11 10.69 11.20
CA ILE A 122 -0.92 10.12 10.32
C ILE A 122 -0.35 9.80 8.95
N ASP A 123 0.36 10.76 8.34
CA ASP A 123 0.94 10.61 6.99
C ASP A 123 2.18 11.48 6.83
N THR A 124 3.33 10.91 7.15
CA THR A 124 4.63 11.52 6.82
C THR A 124 5.00 11.23 5.37
N VAL A 125 5.21 12.29 4.58
CA VAL A 125 5.58 12.13 3.17
C VAL A 125 7.09 12.25 2.97
N ILE A 126 7.68 11.20 2.37
CA ILE A 126 9.07 11.15 1.95
C ILE A 126 9.14 11.29 0.43
N VAL A 127 10.05 12.11 -0.05
CA VAL A 127 10.32 12.30 -1.48
C VAL A 127 11.59 11.57 -1.87
N LEU A 128 11.50 10.67 -2.85
CA LEU A 128 12.67 10.10 -3.52
C LEU A 128 12.84 10.74 -4.88
N LYS A 129 14.03 11.27 -5.14
CA LYS A 129 14.43 11.75 -6.46
C LYS A 129 15.04 10.61 -7.25
N ILE A 130 14.36 10.19 -8.28
CA ILE A 130 14.75 9.08 -9.16
C ILE A 130 15.39 9.67 -10.43
N ILE A 131 16.50 9.10 -10.85
CA ILE A 131 17.13 9.44 -12.14
C ILE A 131 16.36 8.70 -13.25
N GLY A 132 15.83 9.44 -14.18
CA GLY A 132 15.05 8.89 -15.30
C GLY A 132 13.65 8.42 -14.91
N LYS A 133 13.22 7.32 -15.55
CA LYS A 133 11.92 6.71 -15.27
C LYS A 133 11.99 5.78 -14.08
N LEU A 134 10.87 5.68 -13.39
CA LEU A 134 10.73 4.74 -12.28
C LEU A 134 10.69 3.30 -12.80
N ASP A 135 11.61 2.48 -12.29
CA ASP A 135 11.69 1.04 -12.53
C ASP A 135 11.44 0.30 -11.22
N VAL A 136 10.33 -0.44 -11.19
CA VAL A 136 9.91 -1.23 -10.03
C VAL A 136 9.68 -2.66 -10.44
N GLU A 137 10.47 -3.56 -9.90
CA GLU A 137 10.25 -5.00 -10.01
C GLU A 137 9.15 -5.44 -9.06
N ARG A 138 8.17 -6.17 -9.56
CA ARG A 138 7.16 -6.78 -8.70
C ARG A 138 7.80 -7.92 -7.92
N ILE A 139 7.91 -7.74 -6.60
CA ILE A 139 8.33 -8.82 -5.71
C ILE A 139 7.15 -9.77 -5.55
N LEU A 140 7.34 -11.01 -5.98
CA LEU A 140 6.33 -12.05 -5.88
C LEU A 140 6.63 -12.94 -4.67
N PRO A 141 5.60 -13.39 -3.94
CA PRO A 141 5.74 -14.46 -2.96
C PRO A 141 6.45 -15.66 -3.60
N ARG A 142 7.43 -16.21 -2.91
CA ARG A 142 8.22 -17.35 -3.37
C ARG A 142 8.46 -18.33 -2.22
N GLN A 143 8.83 -19.54 -2.59
CA GLN A 143 9.19 -20.57 -1.63
C GLN A 143 10.37 -20.12 -0.75
N ASP A 144 10.28 -20.42 0.52
CA ASP A 144 11.41 -20.29 1.45
C ASP A 144 12.43 -21.42 1.28
N GLY A 145 13.42 -21.48 2.16
CA GLY A 145 14.47 -22.52 2.16
C GLY A 145 13.93 -23.93 2.38
N GLU A 146 12.80 -24.08 3.04
CA GLU A 146 12.12 -25.35 3.33
C GLU A 146 11.11 -25.74 2.24
N GLY A 147 10.85 -24.86 1.30
CA GLY A 147 9.92 -25.06 0.18
C GLY A 147 8.50 -24.60 0.52
N VAL A 148 8.29 -23.88 1.62
CA VAL A 148 7.00 -23.34 2.02
C VAL A 148 6.75 -22.04 1.26
N LEU A 149 5.53 -21.89 0.73
CA LEU A 149 5.04 -20.68 0.10
C LEU A 149 3.86 -20.12 0.90
N VAL A 150 4.02 -18.95 1.47
CA VAL A 150 2.95 -18.27 2.18
C VAL A 150 2.21 -17.34 1.23
N LEU A 151 0.89 -17.56 1.10
CA LEU A 151 -0.02 -16.70 0.35
C LEU A 151 -0.63 -15.69 1.32
N ALA A 152 0.06 -14.58 1.53
CA ALA A 152 -0.39 -13.56 2.45
C ALA A 152 -1.68 -12.88 1.95
N MET A 153 -2.61 -12.60 2.85
CA MET A 153 -3.88 -11.97 2.49
C MET A 153 -3.70 -10.54 1.97
N ASP A 154 -2.61 -9.91 2.36
CA ASP A 154 -2.28 -8.58 1.88
C ASP A 154 -1.78 -8.55 0.43
N ASP A 155 -1.37 -9.65 -0.15
CA ASP A 155 -1.01 -9.79 -1.57
C ASP A 155 -2.15 -10.33 -2.45
N VAL A 156 -3.34 -10.49 -1.87
CA VAL A 156 -4.50 -11.07 -2.55
C VAL A 156 -5.08 -10.12 -3.62
N HIS A 157 -5.41 -10.66 -4.76
CA HIS A 157 -6.24 -10.00 -5.76
C HIS A 157 -7.69 -10.49 -5.63
N ILE A 158 -8.61 -9.58 -5.35
CA ILE A 158 -10.02 -9.88 -5.15
C ILE A 158 -10.78 -9.58 -6.44
N HIS A 159 -11.55 -10.55 -6.91
CA HIS A 159 -12.47 -10.42 -8.03
C HIS A 159 -13.90 -10.63 -7.54
N ASN A 160 -14.67 -9.56 -7.51
CA ASN A 160 -16.10 -9.60 -7.23
C ASN A 160 -16.89 -9.57 -8.54
N PRO A 161 -18.05 -10.24 -8.63
CA PRO A 161 -18.97 -10.07 -9.75
C PRO A 161 -19.49 -8.63 -9.78
N GLY A 162 -19.99 -8.18 -10.95
CA GLY A 162 -20.48 -6.82 -11.11
C GLY A 162 -21.70 -6.46 -10.24
N TYR A 163 -22.48 -7.49 -9.84
CA TYR A 163 -23.62 -7.38 -8.94
C TYR A 163 -23.58 -8.55 -7.96
N GLY A 164 -23.71 -8.29 -6.67
CA GLY A 164 -23.73 -9.33 -5.63
C GLY A 164 -22.56 -9.22 -4.67
N GLY A 165 -21.99 -10.34 -4.31
CA GLY A 165 -21.05 -10.53 -3.23
C GLY A 165 -20.01 -9.43 -3.04
N ARG A 166 -19.79 -9.10 -1.80
CA ARG A 166 -18.82 -8.08 -1.40
C ARG A 166 -17.68 -8.73 -0.63
N LEU A 167 -16.93 -9.57 -1.34
CA LEU A 167 -15.68 -10.08 -0.78
C LEU A 167 -14.73 -8.90 -0.57
N GLU A 168 -14.35 -8.67 0.66
CA GLU A 168 -13.53 -7.54 1.08
C GLU A 168 -12.33 -8.02 1.90
N LEU A 169 -11.20 -7.35 1.72
CA LEU A 169 -10.07 -7.52 2.62
C LEU A 169 -10.30 -6.65 3.85
N ARG A 170 -10.29 -7.27 5.02
CA ARG A 170 -10.41 -6.61 6.33
C ARG A 170 -9.19 -6.89 7.18
N GLN A 171 -9.06 -6.13 8.23
CA GLN A 171 -8.02 -6.26 9.24
C GLN A 171 -8.68 -6.42 10.60
N ASP A 172 -8.22 -7.35 11.39
CA ASP A 172 -8.68 -7.56 12.76
C ASP A 172 -7.98 -6.62 13.76
N ASP A 173 -8.35 -6.70 15.03
CA ASP A 173 -7.77 -5.90 16.11
C ASP A 173 -6.28 -6.17 16.33
N ASN A 174 -5.75 -7.29 15.83
CA ASN A 174 -4.33 -7.66 15.89
C ASN A 174 -3.58 -7.28 14.60
N SER A 175 -4.20 -6.49 13.73
CA SER A 175 -3.67 -6.09 12.43
C SER A 175 -3.48 -7.25 11.43
N ALA A 176 -4.07 -8.43 11.67
CA ALA A 176 -4.07 -9.53 10.73
C ALA A 176 -5.12 -9.32 9.63
N PHE A 177 -4.72 -9.53 8.39
CA PHE A 177 -5.63 -9.41 7.25
C PHE A 177 -6.42 -10.70 7.04
N PHE A 178 -7.70 -10.55 6.76
CA PHE A 178 -8.59 -11.65 6.41
C PHE A 178 -9.59 -11.23 5.33
N LEU A 179 -10.17 -12.20 4.66
CA LEU A 179 -11.24 -12.00 3.67
C LEU A 179 -12.59 -12.19 4.35
N ASP A 180 -13.46 -11.20 4.21
CA ASP A 180 -14.82 -11.22 4.74
C ASP A 180 -15.86 -11.08 3.64
N GLY A 181 -17.07 -11.56 3.91
CA GLY A 181 -18.19 -11.44 3.01
C GLY A 181 -18.15 -12.36 1.79
N TRP A 182 -17.44 -13.49 1.83
CA TRP A 182 -17.41 -14.46 0.75
C TRP A 182 -18.70 -15.28 0.68
N THR A 183 -19.74 -14.66 0.14
CA THR A 183 -21.10 -15.24 0.05
C THR A 183 -21.50 -15.60 -1.39
N ASP A 184 -20.70 -15.25 -2.38
CA ASP A 184 -20.98 -15.46 -3.79
C ASP A 184 -19.98 -16.45 -4.40
N PHE A 185 -20.48 -17.48 -5.09
CA PHE A 185 -19.66 -18.48 -5.77
C PHE A 185 -18.88 -17.93 -6.98
N GLN A 186 -19.24 -16.75 -7.50
CA GLN A 186 -18.52 -16.08 -8.56
C GLN A 186 -17.37 -15.22 -8.07
N SER A 187 -17.37 -14.88 -6.78
CA SER A 187 -16.23 -14.21 -6.16
C SER A 187 -15.04 -15.14 -6.09
N ARG A 188 -13.91 -14.64 -6.45
CA ARG A 188 -12.64 -15.38 -6.40
C ARG A 188 -11.50 -14.49 -5.94
N VAL A 189 -10.47 -15.15 -5.47
CA VAL A 189 -9.19 -14.51 -5.15
C VAL A 189 -8.08 -15.22 -5.87
N ASP A 190 -7.04 -14.49 -6.22
CA ASP A 190 -5.84 -15.07 -6.78
C ASP A 190 -4.57 -14.39 -6.24
N TRP A 191 -3.50 -15.13 -6.27
CA TRP A 191 -2.15 -14.67 -5.99
C TRP A 191 -1.27 -14.94 -7.19
N LEU A 192 -0.45 -13.99 -7.55
CA LEU A 192 0.66 -14.23 -8.45
C LEU A 192 1.88 -14.61 -7.61
N VAL A 193 2.45 -15.78 -7.88
CA VAL A 193 3.55 -16.33 -7.10
C VAL A 193 4.69 -16.78 -8.01
N ARG A 194 5.86 -16.92 -7.43
CA ARG A 194 7.02 -17.50 -8.12
C ARG A 194 7.36 -18.86 -7.52
N ILE A 195 7.33 -19.89 -8.36
CA ILE A 195 7.74 -21.24 -7.98
C ILE A 195 9.17 -21.47 -8.49
N ASP A 196 10.13 -21.44 -7.59
CA ASP A 196 11.54 -21.66 -7.94
C ASP A 196 11.88 -23.15 -8.05
N LYS A 197 11.19 -24.01 -7.27
CA LYS A 197 11.34 -25.46 -7.29
C LYS A 197 9.99 -26.09 -7.58
N PRO A 198 9.75 -26.57 -8.81
CA PRO A 198 8.50 -27.25 -9.15
C PRO A 198 8.34 -28.54 -8.34
N GLY A 199 7.09 -28.87 -7.98
CA GLY A 199 6.78 -30.02 -7.14
C GLY A 199 5.29 -30.16 -6.88
N THR A 200 4.95 -31.05 -5.98
CA THR A 200 3.61 -31.20 -5.42
C THR A 200 3.53 -30.41 -4.12
N PHE A 201 2.46 -29.67 -3.93
CA PHE A 201 2.22 -28.84 -2.74
C PHE A 201 0.98 -29.32 -2.03
N ASP A 202 1.07 -29.45 -0.71
CA ASP A 202 -0.09 -29.52 0.16
C ASP A 202 -0.54 -28.09 0.47
N VAL A 203 -1.83 -27.79 0.28
CA VAL A 203 -2.38 -26.46 0.48
C VAL A 203 -3.21 -26.42 1.74
N TYR A 204 -2.92 -25.46 2.61
CA TYR A 204 -3.63 -25.24 3.86
C TYR A 204 -4.28 -23.86 3.83
N ALA A 205 -5.55 -23.78 4.20
CA ALA A 205 -6.27 -22.54 4.38
C ALA A 205 -7.02 -22.55 5.70
N GLU A 206 -6.94 -21.48 6.45
CA GLU A 206 -7.79 -21.28 7.62
C GLU A 206 -9.08 -20.58 7.18
N VAL A 207 -10.21 -21.19 7.43
CA VAL A 207 -11.52 -20.71 6.98
C VAL A 207 -12.50 -20.75 8.15
N ALA A 208 -13.18 -19.63 8.41
CA ALA A 208 -14.33 -19.57 9.29
C ALA A 208 -15.61 -19.54 8.45
N ALA A 209 -16.53 -20.49 8.70
CA ALA A 209 -17.82 -20.55 8.02
C ALA A 209 -18.90 -21.00 9.01
N GLU A 210 -20.08 -20.40 8.92
CA GLU A 210 -21.25 -20.78 9.74
C GLU A 210 -21.88 -22.08 9.26
N GLU A 211 -21.74 -22.40 7.96
CA GLU A 211 -22.25 -23.61 7.31
C GLU A 211 -21.12 -24.31 6.53
N PRO A 212 -21.28 -25.62 6.19
CA PRO A 212 -20.31 -26.32 5.37
C PRO A 212 -20.05 -25.60 4.06
N ALA A 213 -18.81 -25.21 3.82
CA ALA A 213 -18.37 -24.49 2.63
C ALA A 213 -17.33 -25.31 1.87
N GLY A 214 -17.32 -25.18 0.55
CA GLY A 214 -16.31 -25.79 -0.32
C GLY A 214 -15.48 -24.69 -1.00
N LEU A 215 -14.17 -24.83 -0.97
CA LEU A 215 -13.24 -23.99 -1.71
C LEU A 215 -12.70 -24.79 -2.92
N MET A 216 -12.60 -24.13 -4.06
CA MET A 216 -11.96 -24.70 -5.24
C MET A 216 -10.61 -23.99 -5.45
N LEU A 217 -9.54 -24.78 -5.45
CA LEU A 217 -8.20 -24.30 -5.78
C LEU A 217 -7.93 -24.57 -7.27
N MET A 218 -7.44 -23.54 -7.97
CA MET A 218 -6.96 -23.66 -9.34
C MET A 218 -5.53 -23.12 -9.44
N ALA A 219 -4.63 -23.85 -10.05
CA ALA A 219 -3.29 -23.41 -10.38
C ALA A 219 -3.13 -23.38 -11.90
N ASN A 220 -2.62 -22.26 -12.44
CA ASN A 220 -2.39 -22.04 -13.86
C ASN A 220 -0.90 -21.81 -14.14
#